data_edb9d5eb0158a53e5a29209234a88445
#
_entry.id   edb9d5eb0158a53e5a29209234a88445
#
_cell.length_a   1.000
_cell.length_b   1.000
_cell.length_c   1.000
_cell.angle_alpha   90.00
_cell.angle_beta   90.00
_cell.angle_gamma   90.00
#
_symmetry.space_group_name_H-M   'P 1'
#
loop_
_entity.id
_entity.type
_entity.pdbx_description
1 polymer ?
#
loop_
_entity_poly.entity_id
_entity_poly.type
_entity_poly.pdbx_seq_one_letter_code
_entity_poly.pdbx_strand_id
1 'polypeptide(L)'
;MKEVLCANVTQHSGVEKDVFGRPGKRQVTVLSVQQWQAACQSINADLVWTIRRANLLVDGLSFSPADVGKQLRIGDLSLEITGETDPCSKMEMAHPGLELALTPDWRGGVTCRVLNDAMIHLGDPVTRD
;
A
#
# COMPACT_ATOMS: atom_id res chain seq x y z
N MET A 1 -7.66 5.41 9.90
CA MET A 1 -6.79 4.22 10.02
C MET A 1 -5.66 4.53 10.99
N LYS A 2 -5.22 3.54 11.73
CA LYS A 2 -4.25 3.74 12.82
C LYS A 2 -2.95 3.02 12.48
N GLU A 3 -1.81 3.69 12.69
CA GLU A 3 -0.50 3.07 12.53
C GLU A 3 -0.21 2.12 13.69
N VAL A 4 0.48 1.00 13.39
CA VAL A 4 0.93 0.04 14.38
C VAL A 4 2.41 -0.27 14.17
N LEU A 5 3.09 -0.72 15.25
CA LEU A 5 4.53 -1.02 15.21
C LEU A 5 4.83 -2.40 14.62
N CYS A 6 3.87 -3.31 14.69
CA CYS A 6 3.99 -4.65 14.11
C CYS A 6 2.61 -5.17 13.74
N ALA A 7 2.56 -6.14 12.83
CA ALA A 7 1.32 -6.76 12.41
C ALA A 7 1.58 -8.18 11.92
N ASN A 8 0.64 -9.10 12.20
CA ASN A 8 0.58 -10.40 11.56
C ASN A 8 -0.08 -10.26 10.19
N VAL A 9 0.53 -10.88 9.19
CA VAL A 9 -0.01 -10.92 7.83
C VAL A 9 -0.12 -12.38 7.43
N THR A 10 -1.31 -12.83 7.04
CA THR A 10 -1.56 -14.24 6.72
C THR A 10 -2.20 -14.38 5.35
N GLN A 11 -2.03 -15.55 4.75
CA GLN A 11 -2.67 -15.90 3.48
C GLN A 11 -4.19 -15.91 3.60
N HIS A 12 -4.71 -16.16 4.78
CA HIS A 12 -6.15 -16.27 5.04
C HIS A 12 -6.81 -14.89 5.19
N SER A 13 -6.20 -13.98 5.95
CA SER A 13 -6.85 -12.74 6.37
C SER A 13 -6.15 -11.47 5.90
N GLY A 14 -5.00 -11.57 5.20
CA GLY A 14 -4.17 -10.40 4.93
C GLY A 14 -3.59 -9.86 6.22
N VAL A 15 -3.60 -8.54 6.41
CA VAL A 15 -3.19 -7.92 7.66
C VAL A 15 -4.23 -8.22 8.74
N GLU A 16 -3.83 -8.91 9.81
CA GLU A 16 -4.73 -9.25 10.90
C GLU A 16 -5.35 -7.99 11.53
N LYS A 17 -6.59 -8.13 11.95
CA LYS A 17 -7.41 -7.06 12.53
C LYS A 17 -7.82 -5.97 11.54
N ASP A 18 -7.54 -6.16 10.26
CA ASP A 18 -8.14 -5.33 9.22
C ASP A 18 -9.56 -5.84 8.97
N VAL A 19 -10.55 -4.98 9.17
CA VAL A 19 -11.96 -5.36 9.03
C VAL A 19 -12.34 -5.82 7.62
N PHE A 20 -11.54 -5.45 6.61
CA PHE A 20 -11.76 -5.86 5.22
C PHE A 20 -10.78 -6.94 4.75
N GLY A 21 -9.98 -7.50 5.66
CA GLY A 21 -9.01 -8.54 5.34
C GLY A 21 -9.69 -9.82 4.89
N ARG A 22 -9.21 -10.38 3.76
CA ARG A 22 -9.75 -11.61 3.16
C ARG A 22 -8.75 -12.19 2.17
N PRO A 23 -8.85 -13.50 1.84
CA PRO A 23 -7.99 -14.08 0.81
C PRO A 23 -8.25 -13.47 -0.57
N GLY A 24 -7.25 -13.45 -1.42
CA GLY A 24 -7.40 -13.08 -2.81
C GLY A 24 -6.33 -12.13 -3.34
N LYS A 25 -6.52 -11.71 -4.59
CA LYS A 25 -5.54 -10.90 -5.32
C LYS A 25 -5.39 -9.48 -4.80
N ARG A 26 -6.41 -8.97 -4.12
CA ARG A 26 -6.42 -7.59 -3.57
C ARG A 26 -6.42 -7.62 -2.05
N GLN A 27 -5.75 -8.58 -1.50
CA GLN A 27 -5.77 -8.90 -0.08
C GLN A 27 -5.08 -7.82 0.76
N VAL A 28 -3.99 -7.26 0.25
CA VAL A 28 -3.18 -6.25 0.94
C VAL A 28 -2.91 -5.11 -0.02
N THR A 29 -3.01 -3.88 0.46
CA THR A 29 -2.65 -2.68 -0.31
C THR A 29 -1.36 -2.09 0.25
N VAL A 30 -0.43 -1.72 -0.63
CA VAL A 30 0.88 -1.18 -0.29
C VAL A 30 1.06 0.18 -0.94
N LEU A 31 1.43 1.17 -0.13
CA LEU A 31 1.64 2.55 -0.57
C LEU A 31 3.12 2.90 -0.47
N SER A 32 3.65 3.62 -1.46
CA SER A 32 5.02 4.13 -1.44
C SER A 32 5.06 5.52 -0.81
N VAL A 33 6.00 5.73 0.12
CA VAL A 33 6.24 7.05 0.73
C VAL A 33 6.50 8.09 -0.35
N GLN A 34 7.38 7.79 -1.31
CA GLN A 34 7.79 8.73 -2.35
C GLN A 34 6.63 9.12 -3.25
N GLN A 35 5.80 8.14 -3.63
CA GLN A 35 4.64 8.39 -4.48
C GLN A 35 3.54 9.14 -3.74
N TRP A 36 3.34 8.84 -2.46
CA TRP A 36 2.41 9.59 -1.62
C TRP A 36 2.83 11.05 -1.49
N GLN A 37 4.11 11.29 -1.24
CA GLN A 37 4.66 12.64 -1.14
C GLN A 37 4.49 13.42 -2.45
N ALA A 38 4.73 12.76 -3.60
CA ALA A 38 4.54 13.38 -4.91
C ALA A 38 3.07 13.80 -5.13
N ALA A 39 2.13 12.95 -4.73
CA ALA A 39 0.71 13.28 -4.81
C ALA A 39 0.36 14.49 -3.95
N CYS A 40 0.81 14.51 -2.70
CA CYS A 40 0.56 15.63 -1.78
C CYS A 40 1.18 16.92 -2.29
N GLN A 41 2.39 16.89 -2.83
CA GLN A 41 3.06 18.06 -3.39
C GLN A 41 2.29 18.63 -4.58
N SER A 42 1.71 17.77 -5.42
CA SER A 42 0.98 18.21 -6.62
C SER A 42 -0.26 19.04 -6.29
N ILE A 43 -0.82 18.89 -5.10
CA ILE A 43 -1.97 19.67 -4.62
C ILE A 43 -1.60 20.59 -3.46
N ASN A 44 -0.30 20.76 -3.21
CA ASN A 44 0.22 21.66 -2.20
C ASN A 44 -0.35 21.37 -0.80
N ALA A 45 -0.49 20.10 -0.46
CA ALA A 45 -1.06 19.63 0.81
C ALA A 45 -0.04 18.81 1.57
N ASP A 46 -0.17 18.78 2.90
CA ASP A 46 0.64 17.96 3.80
C ASP A 46 -0.32 17.03 4.55
N LEU A 47 -0.51 15.83 4.01
CA LEU A 47 -1.49 14.87 4.51
C LEU A 47 -0.79 13.64 5.05
N VAL A 48 -1.30 13.10 6.17
CA VAL A 48 -0.81 11.83 6.71
C VAL A 48 -1.23 10.68 5.80
N TRP A 49 -0.35 9.71 5.59
CA TRP A 49 -0.59 8.61 4.66
C TRP A 49 -1.79 7.73 5.04
N THR A 50 -2.17 7.68 6.31
CA THR A 50 -3.30 6.88 6.78
C THR A 50 -4.64 7.33 6.20
N ILE A 51 -4.72 8.55 5.65
CA ILE A 51 -5.89 9.03 4.91
C ILE A 51 -6.16 8.14 3.69
N ARG A 52 -5.11 7.61 3.05
CA ARG A 52 -5.24 6.71 1.89
C ARG A 52 -5.87 5.36 2.28
N ARG A 53 -5.75 4.97 3.55
CA ARG A 53 -6.26 3.70 4.09
C ARG A 53 -5.60 2.48 3.46
N ALA A 54 -4.35 2.61 3.03
CA ALA A 54 -3.54 1.48 2.63
C ALA A 54 -3.09 0.69 3.86
N ASN A 55 -2.87 -0.60 3.69
CA ASN A 55 -2.46 -1.47 4.80
C ASN A 55 -1.01 -1.25 5.20
N LEU A 56 -0.13 -1.06 4.23
CA LEU A 56 1.32 -0.99 4.44
C LEU A 56 1.88 0.24 3.73
N LEU A 57 2.88 0.86 4.35
CA LEU A 57 3.64 1.97 3.80
C LEU A 57 5.11 1.54 3.66
N VAL A 58 5.68 1.66 2.47
CA VAL A 58 7.08 1.31 2.19
C VAL A 58 7.85 2.53 1.73
N ASP A 59 9.14 2.57 2.08
CA ASP A 59 10.07 3.65 1.74
C ASP A 59 11.14 3.14 0.79
N GLY A 60 11.50 3.94 -0.20
CA GLY A 60 12.59 3.64 -1.12
C GLY A 60 12.18 2.90 -2.39
N LEU A 61 10.90 2.62 -2.59
CA LEU A 61 10.38 1.98 -3.79
C LEU A 61 9.28 2.82 -4.40
N SER A 62 9.22 2.82 -5.74
CA SER A 62 8.08 3.38 -6.48
C SER A 62 7.50 2.28 -7.36
N PHE A 63 6.18 2.28 -7.51
CA PHE A 63 5.47 1.23 -8.24
C PHE A 63 5.05 1.70 -9.62
N SER A 64 4.98 0.75 -10.55
CA SER A 64 4.58 0.98 -11.95
C SER A 64 3.88 -0.26 -12.52
N PRO A 65 3.25 -0.15 -13.70
CA PRO A 65 2.64 -1.33 -14.35
C PRO A 65 3.60 -2.50 -14.56
N ALA A 66 4.89 -2.23 -14.73
CA ALA A 66 5.90 -3.29 -14.91
C ALA A 66 6.08 -4.17 -13.68
N ASP A 67 5.59 -3.74 -12.52
CA ASP A 67 5.75 -4.49 -11.27
C ASP A 67 4.71 -5.60 -11.07
N VAL A 68 3.65 -5.64 -11.88
CA VAL A 68 2.64 -6.69 -11.79
C VAL A 68 3.27 -8.05 -12.01
N GLY A 69 3.06 -8.97 -11.09
CA GLY A 69 3.65 -10.31 -11.10
C GLY A 69 4.97 -10.41 -10.35
N LYS A 70 5.58 -9.29 -9.97
CA LYS A 70 6.80 -9.31 -9.17
C LYS A 70 6.50 -9.57 -7.70
N GLN A 71 7.50 -10.07 -6.98
CA GLN A 71 7.40 -10.26 -5.53
C GLN A 71 7.93 -9.05 -4.79
N LEU A 72 7.23 -8.70 -3.73
CA LEU A 72 7.65 -7.68 -2.76
C LEU A 72 7.94 -8.40 -1.45
N ARG A 73 9.12 -8.19 -0.88
CA ARG A 73 9.52 -8.80 0.39
C ARG A 73 9.66 -7.73 1.45
N ILE A 74 9.02 -7.96 2.58
CA ILE A 74 9.07 -7.07 3.74
C ILE A 74 9.43 -7.94 4.95
N GLY A 75 10.69 -7.85 5.41
CA GLY A 75 11.19 -8.79 6.41
C GLY A 75 11.05 -10.22 5.90
N ASP A 76 10.32 -11.06 6.62
CA ASP A 76 10.05 -12.46 6.24
C ASP A 76 8.78 -12.64 5.41
N LEU A 77 8.03 -11.56 5.18
CA LEU A 77 6.79 -11.60 4.42
C LEU A 77 7.07 -11.52 2.93
N SER A 78 6.40 -12.39 2.14
CA SER A 78 6.42 -12.32 0.67
C SER A 78 5.03 -12.02 0.15
N LEU A 79 4.96 -11.04 -0.75
CA LEU A 79 3.73 -10.61 -1.41
C LEU A 79 3.92 -10.69 -2.92
N GLU A 80 2.84 -10.98 -3.65
CA GLU A 80 2.82 -10.84 -5.10
C GLU A 80 2.05 -9.57 -5.47
N ILE A 81 2.67 -8.70 -6.27
CA ILE A 81 2.01 -7.49 -6.78
C ILE A 81 1.03 -7.90 -7.86
N THR A 82 -0.25 -7.60 -7.67
CA THR A 82 -1.32 -8.06 -8.56
C THR A 82 -1.92 -6.94 -9.41
N GLY A 83 -1.77 -5.69 -9.02
CA GLY A 83 -2.32 -4.58 -9.78
C GLY A 83 -2.19 -3.25 -9.07
N GLU A 84 -2.79 -2.23 -9.66
CA GLU A 84 -2.85 -0.89 -9.09
C GLU A 84 -4.01 -0.79 -8.09
N THR A 85 -3.78 -0.03 -7.02
CA THR A 85 -4.87 0.40 -6.14
C THR A 85 -5.41 1.73 -6.69
N ASP A 86 -6.51 1.66 -7.44
CA ASP A 86 -7.08 2.85 -8.05
C ASP A 86 -7.57 3.83 -6.98
N PRO A 87 -7.30 5.13 -7.14
CA PRO A 87 -7.92 6.13 -6.29
C PRO A 87 -9.43 6.22 -6.58
N CYS A 88 -10.20 6.59 -5.58
CA CYS A 88 -11.66 6.66 -5.72
C CYS A 88 -12.21 7.95 -5.10
N SER A 89 -13.52 8.14 -5.22
CA SER A 89 -14.19 9.33 -4.70
C SER A 89 -14.01 9.52 -3.20
N LYS A 90 -13.71 8.46 -2.44
CA LYS A 90 -13.40 8.58 -1.01
C LYS A 90 -12.16 9.42 -0.76
N MET A 91 -11.18 9.38 -1.66
CA MET A 91 -9.99 10.21 -1.56
C MET A 91 -10.33 11.69 -1.78
N GLU A 92 -11.21 11.97 -2.72
CA GLU A 92 -11.68 13.34 -2.96
C GLU A 92 -12.47 13.88 -1.77
N MET A 93 -13.24 13.04 -1.11
CA MET A 93 -13.98 13.42 0.11
C MET A 93 -13.02 13.69 1.27
N ALA A 94 -11.90 12.99 1.33
CA ALA A 94 -10.89 13.20 2.37
C ALA A 94 -10.17 14.54 2.19
N HIS A 95 -9.86 14.91 0.94
CA HIS A 95 -9.22 16.18 0.62
C HIS A 95 -9.48 16.53 -0.85
N PRO A 96 -9.94 17.76 -1.16
CA PRO A 96 -10.17 18.17 -2.56
C PRO A 96 -8.90 18.06 -3.40
N GLY A 97 -9.01 17.46 -4.57
CA GLY A 97 -7.90 17.24 -5.50
C GLY A 97 -7.11 15.97 -5.28
N LEU A 98 -7.34 15.25 -4.18
CA LEU A 98 -6.53 14.08 -3.84
C LEU A 98 -6.74 12.91 -4.81
N GLU A 99 -7.97 12.67 -5.26
CA GLU A 99 -8.24 11.59 -6.21
C GLU A 99 -7.44 11.78 -7.50
N LEU A 100 -7.47 12.97 -8.06
CA LEU A 100 -6.72 13.29 -9.28
C LEU A 100 -5.22 13.26 -9.03
N ALA A 101 -4.74 13.70 -7.87
CA ALA A 101 -3.33 13.68 -7.51
C ALA A 101 -2.75 12.27 -7.41
N LEU A 102 -3.57 11.29 -7.03
CA LEU A 102 -3.15 9.89 -6.90
C LEU A 102 -3.23 9.13 -8.23
N THR A 103 -3.89 9.68 -9.25
CA THR A 103 -4.15 8.98 -10.52
C THR A 103 -2.88 8.72 -11.34
N PRO A 104 -1.95 9.70 -11.54
CA PRO A 104 -0.76 9.43 -12.37
C PRO A 104 0.24 8.56 -11.64
N ASP A 105 1.05 7.83 -12.43
CA ASP A 105 2.26 7.13 -11.99
C ASP A 105 2.02 6.13 -10.84
N TRP A 106 0.84 5.55 -10.76
CA TRP A 106 0.47 4.58 -9.73
C TRP A 106 0.68 5.11 -8.29
N ARG A 107 0.47 6.38 -8.09
CA ARG A 107 0.64 7.02 -6.77
C ARG A 107 -0.32 6.48 -5.71
N GLY A 108 -1.43 5.88 -6.13
CA GLY A 108 -2.39 5.25 -5.22
C GLY A 108 -1.91 3.96 -4.58
N GLY A 109 -0.79 3.41 -5.02
CA GLY A 109 -0.21 2.19 -4.50
C GLY A 109 -0.59 0.95 -5.30
N VAL A 110 -0.26 -0.22 -4.75
CA VAL A 110 -0.50 -1.51 -5.41
C VAL A 110 -1.33 -2.43 -4.53
N THR A 111 -2.05 -3.34 -5.18
CA THR A 111 -2.70 -4.47 -4.52
C THR A 111 -1.79 -5.66 -4.56
N CYS A 112 -1.80 -6.47 -3.50
CA CYS A 112 -0.95 -7.64 -3.37
C CYS A 112 -1.71 -8.85 -2.85
N ARG A 113 -1.21 -10.03 -3.21
CA ARG A 113 -1.61 -11.30 -2.61
C ARG A 113 -0.54 -11.74 -1.64
N VAL A 114 -0.93 -12.24 -0.47
CA VAL A 114 0.00 -12.77 0.53
C VAL A 114 0.44 -14.18 0.11
N LEU A 115 1.76 -14.41 0.04
CA LEU A 115 2.32 -15.69 -0.36
C LEU A 115 2.70 -16.57 0.82
N ASN A 116 2.98 -15.98 2.00
CA ASN A 116 3.28 -16.73 3.23
C ASN A 116 2.80 -15.94 4.44
N ASP A 117 2.60 -16.65 5.54
CA ASP A 117 2.24 -16.00 6.81
C ASP A 117 3.51 -15.50 7.49
N ALA A 118 3.50 -14.25 7.95
CA ALA A 118 4.63 -13.66 8.65
C ALA A 118 4.19 -12.48 9.51
N MET A 119 4.97 -12.18 10.54
CA MET A 119 4.83 -10.94 11.29
C MET A 119 5.83 -9.93 10.76
N ILE A 120 5.37 -8.71 10.53
CA ILE A 120 6.22 -7.60 10.08
C ILE A 120 6.31 -6.54 11.16
N HIS A 121 7.42 -5.82 11.16
CA HIS A 121 7.72 -4.79 12.16
C HIS A 121 8.13 -3.51 11.47
N LEU A 122 7.86 -2.38 12.12
CA LEU A 122 8.33 -1.08 11.66
C LEU A 122 9.85 -1.14 11.45
N GLY A 123 10.32 -0.69 10.29
CA GLY A 123 11.75 -0.70 9.95
C GLY A 123 12.22 -1.95 9.25
N ASP A 124 11.38 -2.95 9.03
CA ASP A 124 11.76 -4.14 8.28
C ASP A 124 12.22 -3.77 6.87
N PRO A 125 13.27 -4.43 6.35
CA PRO A 125 13.76 -4.14 5.00
C PRO A 125 12.72 -4.53 3.95
N VAL A 126 12.66 -3.75 2.88
CA VAL A 126 11.74 -3.97 1.76
C VAL A 126 12.55 -4.13 0.48
N THR A 127 12.29 -5.21 -0.26
CA THR A 127 12.93 -5.46 -1.55
C THR A 127 11.89 -5.91 -2.57
N ARG A 128 12.22 -5.72 -3.85
CA ARG A 128 11.37 -6.11 -4.98
C ARG A 128 12.20 -6.89 -5.98
N ASP A 129 11.68 -8.00 -6.43
CA ASP A 129 12.33 -8.82 -7.46
C ASP A 129 12.18 -8.22 -8.85
#